data_83e386099e882ae47175895d096cb66e
#
_entry.id   83e386099e882ae47175895d096cb66e
#
_cell.length_a   1.000
_cell.length_b   1.000
_cell.length_c   1.000
_cell.angle_alpha   90.00
_cell.angle_beta   90.00
_cell.angle_gamma   90.00
#
_symmetry.space_group_name_H-M   'P 1'
#
loop_
_entity.id
_entity.type
_entity.pdbx_description
1 polymer ?
#
loop_
_entity_poly.entity_id
_entity_poly.type
_entity_poly.pdbx_seq_one_letter_code
_entity_poly.pdbx_strand_id
1 'polypeptide(L)'
;MKILVYGSLNIDLIFTVDHIARPGETISSGALERSAGGKGANQAAALAKAGMDVYMAGKIGADGRFLLDLLGSYGANTGKVAIYPGATGQALIQLDHGGQNSIILYAGGNGEIREEEISRVLETFGPDDVVLLQNEIPHVGTIMKKARERGMKVFFNPSPYNERIGKLPLDLVDIFFVNEIEAAELAALPGDTPLPAILDRLVERFPAAEIILTAGRDGAYYGYGKLREKAEIIELPVVDTTGAGDTFTGYYIAARERKLSVSAALNLACKAACIAVSRKGAMQSMPFKEEVF
;
A
#
# COMPACT_ATOMS: atom_id res chain seq x y z
N MET A 1 -16.70 7.89 8.97
CA MET A 1 -15.37 7.31 9.21
C MET A 1 -14.38 8.00 8.30
N LYS A 2 -13.32 8.57 8.85
CA LYS A 2 -12.17 9.08 8.12
C LYS A 2 -11.12 7.99 8.01
N ILE A 3 -10.38 7.96 6.91
CA ILE A 3 -9.25 7.06 6.74
C ILE A 3 -7.98 7.89 6.66
N LEU A 4 -7.12 7.76 7.66
CA LEU A 4 -5.78 8.32 7.66
C LEU A 4 -4.82 7.32 7.03
N VAL A 5 -4.28 7.61 5.87
CA VAL A 5 -3.13 6.90 5.33
C VAL A 5 -1.87 7.62 5.80
N TYR A 6 -1.11 6.99 6.71
CA TYR A 6 0.15 7.56 7.18
C TYR A 6 1.30 6.75 6.59
N GLY A 7 1.89 7.24 5.52
CA GLY A 7 2.79 6.43 4.71
C GLY A 7 3.71 7.23 3.80
N SER A 8 4.36 6.52 2.90
CA SER A 8 5.33 7.05 1.96
C SER A 8 4.70 7.83 0.81
N LEU A 9 5.42 8.85 0.36
CA LEU A 9 5.21 9.56 -0.90
C LEU A 9 6.54 9.56 -1.65
N ASN A 10 6.56 9.01 -2.86
CA ASN A 10 7.78 8.90 -3.66
C ASN A 10 7.63 9.57 -5.02
N ILE A 11 8.74 10.04 -5.53
CA ILE A 11 8.94 10.35 -6.94
C ILE A 11 9.60 9.11 -7.56
N ASP A 12 8.89 8.41 -8.43
CA ASP A 12 9.44 7.28 -9.14
C ASP A 12 10.16 7.78 -10.41
N LEU A 13 11.45 7.46 -10.53
CA LEU A 13 12.33 7.78 -11.65
C LEU A 13 12.61 6.47 -12.41
N ILE A 14 11.91 6.28 -13.53
CA ILE A 14 11.96 5.04 -14.31
C ILE A 14 12.92 5.26 -15.50
N PHE A 15 14.05 4.59 -15.44
CA PHE A 15 15.06 4.56 -16.51
C PHE A 15 14.84 3.34 -17.39
N THR A 16 14.43 3.54 -18.63
CA THR A 16 14.37 2.45 -19.62
C THR A 16 15.79 2.13 -20.09
N VAL A 17 16.22 0.89 -19.88
CA VAL A 17 17.59 0.43 -20.19
C VAL A 17 17.55 -0.84 -21.03
N ASP A 18 18.63 -1.12 -21.75
CA ASP A 18 18.74 -2.37 -22.54
C ASP A 18 18.89 -3.59 -21.62
N HIS A 19 19.55 -3.42 -20.47
CA HIS A 19 19.71 -4.42 -19.42
C HIS A 19 19.98 -3.72 -18.07
N ILE A 20 19.76 -4.40 -16.98
CA ILE A 20 20.06 -3.90 -15.63
C ILE A 20 21.60 -3.77 -15.48
N ALA A 21 22.09 -2.59 -15.09
CA ALA A 21 23.50 -2.31 -14.93
C ALA A 21 24.18 -3.29 -13.94
N ARG A 22 25.33 -3.83 -14.36
CA ARG A 22 26.16 -4.75 -13.57
C ARG A 22 27.17 -3.97 -12.73
N PRO A 23 27.72 -4.54 -11.64
CA PRO A 23 28.78 -3.91 -10.88
C PRO A 23 29.96 -3.46 -11.77
N GLY A 24 30.33 -2.18 -11.68
CA GLY A 24 31.41 -1.57 -12.47
C GLY A 24 31.02 -1.17 -13.90
N GLU A 25 29.77 -1.36 -14.32
CA GLU A 25 29.27 -1.00 -15.63
C GLU A 25 28.68 0.41 -15.63
N THR A 26 28.88 1.12 -16.74
CA THR A 26 28.17 2.38 -17.03
C THR A 26 27.32 2.18 -18.27
N ILE A 27 26.02 2.35 -18.16
CA ILE A 27 25.07 2.22 -19.26
C ILE A 27 24.34 3.54 -19.49
N SER A 28 23.80 3.71 -20.69
CA SER A 28 22.93 4.83 -21.03
C SER A 28 21.48 4.41 -20.94
N SER A 29 20.63 5.29 -20.41
CA SER A 29 19.17 5.11 -20.46
C SER A 29 18.62 5.62 -21.79
N GLY A 30 17.71 4.87 -22.41
CA GLY A 30 16.99 5.29 -23.61
C GLY A 30 15.85 6.29 -23.30
N ALA A 31 15.29 6.26 -22.10
CA ALA A 31 14.25 7.19 -21.65
C ALA A 31 14.26 7.33 -20.13
N LEU A 32 13.81 8.49 -19.64
CA LEU A 32 13.52 8.75 -18.23
C LEU A 32 12.07 9.20 -18.10
N GLU A 33 11.29 8.45 -17.34
CA GLU A 33 9.94 8.82 -16.94
C GLU A 33 9.92 9.18 -15.46
N ARG A 34 9.20 10.25 -15.10
CA ARG A 34 8.96 10.66 -13.73
C ARG A 34 7.50 10.48 -13.38
N SER A 35 7.20 9.71 -12.35
CA SER A 35 5.83 9.44 -11.94
C SER A 35 5.64 9.58 -10.42
N ALA A 36 4.37 9.59 -10.03
CA ALA A 36 3.98 9.59 -8.63
C ALA A 36 3.97 8.14 -8.12
N GLY A 37 4.55 7.90 -6.95
CA GLY A 37 4.63 6.60 -6.31
C GLY A 37 4.66 6.68 -4.79
N GLY A 38 5.08 5.56 -4.19
CA GLY A 38 5.05 5.34 -2.75
C GLY A 38 3.76 4.62 -2.32
N LYS A 39 3.88 3.56 -1.54
CA LYS A 39 2.73 2.74 -1.13
C LYS A 39 1.66 3.55 -0.39
N GLY A 40 2.08 4.46 0.50
CA GLY A 40 1.15 5.35 1.18
C GLY A 40 0.33 6.19 0.21
N ALA A 41 1.00 6.87 -0.72
CA ALA A 41 0.33 7.69 -1.72
C ALA A 41 -0.55 6.86 -2.68
N ASN A 42 -0.10 5.67 -3.10
CA ASN A 42 -0.88 4.76 -3.93
C ASN A 42 -2.18 4.31 -3.22
N GLN A 43 -2.09 3.88 -1.96
CA GLN A 43 -3.26 3.44 -1.19
C GLN A 43 -4.21 4.61 -0.89
N ALA A 44 -3.68 5.81 -0.64
CA ALA A 44 -4.50 7.01 -0.50
C ALA A 44 -5.24 7.36 -1.81
N ALA A 45 -4.56 7.25 -2.96
CA ALA A 45 -5.17 7.45 -4.28
C ALA A 45 -6.28 6.42 -4.56
N ALA A 46 -6.04 5.14 -4.28
CA ALA A 46 -7.03 4.06 -4.44
C ALA A 46 -8.29 4.31 -3.61
N LEU A 47 -8.12 4.66 -2.33
CA LEU A 47 -9.21 4.99 -1.42
C LEU A 47 -10.00 6.23 -1.88
N ALA A 48 -9.31 7.28 -2.30
CA ALA A 48 -9.95 8.51 -2.78
C ALA A 48 -10.76 8.27 -4.06
N LYS A 49 -10.18 7.56 -5.04
CA LYS A 49 -10.89 7.16 -6.27
C LYS A 49 -12.07 6.22 -6.00
N ALA A 50 -11.99 5.41 -4.95
CA ALA A 50 -13.11 4.60 -4.47
C ALA A 50 -14.18 5.43 -3.72
N GLY A 51 -13.98 6.75 -3.55
CA GLY A 51 -14.95 7.68 -2.96
C GLY A 51 -14.96 7.71 -1.43
N MET A 52 -13.84 7.40 -0.79
CA MET A 52 -13.68 7.45 0.66
C MET A 52 -13.21 8.83 1.15
N ASP A 53 -13.49 9.17 2.42
CA ASP A 53 -12.98 10.37 3.10
C ASP A 53 -11.54 10.09 3.58
N VAL A 54 -10.56 10.44 2.74
CA VAL A 54 -9.15 10.06 2.89
C VAL A 54 -8.30 11.26 3.26
N TYR A 55 -7.45 11.06 4.25
CA TYR A 55 -6.41 11.99 4.68
C TYR A 55 -5.05 11.34 4.48
N MET A 56 -4.20 11.95 3.65
CA MET A 56 -2.80 11.54 3.51
C MET A 56 -1.93 12.28 4.50
N ALA A 57 -1.14 11.53 5.28
CA ALA A 57 -0.08 12.06 6.13
C ALA A 57 1.26 11.45 5.74
N GLY A 58 2.28 12.26 5.80
CA GLY A 58 3.65 11.90 5.43
C GLY A 58 4.54 13.14 5.34
N LYS A 59 5.67 13.01 4.65
CA LYS A 59 6.60 14.13 4.51
C LYS A 59 7.27 14.12 3.13
N ILE A 60 7.32 15.29 2.50
CA ILE A 60 7.94 15.48 1.18
C ILE A 60 8.89 16.68 1.21
N GLY A 61 9.78 16.75 0.22
CA GLY A 61 10.49 17.98 -0.15
C GLY A 61 9.64 18.89 -1.04
N ALA A 62 10.17 20.07 -1.34
CA ALA A 62 9.51 21.02 -2.24
C ALA A 62 9.32 20.47 -3.68
N ASP A 63 10.19 19.54 -4.09
CA ASP A 63 10.18 18.84 -5.38
C ASP A 63 9.00 17.87 -5.54
N GLY A 64 8.37 17.46 -4.41
CA GLY A 64 7.25 16.53 -4.36
C GLY A 64 5.86 17.17 -4.38
N ARG A 65 5.73 18.51 -4.50
CA ARG A 65 4.41 19.18 -4.43
C ARG A 65 3.39 18.64 -5.43
N PHE A 66 3.82 18.25 -6.62
CA PHE A 66 2.94 17.65 -7.64
C PHE A 66 2.22 16.37 -7.14
N LEU A 67 2.79 15.64 -6.16
CA LEU A 67 2.14 14.49 -5.53
C LEU A 67 0.89 14.92 -4.75
N LEU A 68 0.97 16.08 -4.06
CA LEU A 68 -0.16 16.63 -3.31
C LEU A 68 -1.27 17.09 -4.25
N ASP A 69 -0.90 17.77 -5.35
CA ASP A 69 -1.84 18.24 -6.36
C ASP A 69 -2.55 17.05 -7.01
N LEU A 70 -1.80 15.98 -7.34
CA LEU A 70 -2.35 14.76 -7.93
C LEU A 70 -3.31 14.04 -6.96
N LEU A 71 -2.90 13.83 -5.72
CA LEU A 71 -3.76 13.21 -4.70
C LEU A 71 -5.02 14.04 -4.42
N GLY A 72 -4.86 15.38 -4.36
CA GLY A 72 -5.97 16.32 -4.21
C GLY A 72 -6.96 16.24 -5.37
N SER A 73 -6.47 16.05 -6.61
CA SER A 73 -7.33 15.89 -7.80
C SER A 73 -8.17 14.61 -7.77
N TYR A 74 -7.72 13.58 -7.01
CA TYR A 74 -8.48 12.36 -6.77
C TYR A 74 -9.44 12.46 -5.57
N GLY A 75 -9.37 13.56 -4.81
CA GLY A 75 -10.23 13.82 -3.65
C GLY A 75 -9.61 13.50 -2.29
N ALA A 76 -8.32 13.16 -2.21
CA ALA A 76 -7.63 12.97 -0.94
C ALA A 76 -7.29 14.32 -0.27
N ASN A 77 -7.47 14.41 1.04
CA ASN A 77 -7.02 15.56 1.83
C ASN A 77 -5.52 15.41 2.12
N THR A 78 -4.71 16.30 1.56
CA THR A 78 -3.24 16.30 1.71
C THR A 78 -2.74 17.27 2.80
N GLY A 79 -3.62 17.92 3.55
CA GLY A 79 -3.26 18.92 4.57
C GLY A 79 -2.48 18.39 5.78
N LYS A 80 -2.27 17.07 5.88
CA LYS A 80 -1.45 16.43 6.90
C LYS A 80 -0.06 16.04 6.39
N VAL A 81 0.27 16.33 5.13
CA VAL A 81 1.62 16.11 4.58
C VAL A 81 2.49 17.31 4.89
N ALA A 82 3.61 17.08 5.59
CA ALA A 82 4.58 18.13 5.90
C ALA A 82 5.59 18.31 4.76
N ILE A 83 6.06 19.55 4.59
CA ILE A 83 7.15 19.88 3.67
C ILE A 83 8.39 20.18 4.49
N TYR A 84 9.53 19.59 4.11
CA TYR A 84 10.80 19.78 4.78
C TYR A 84 11.89 20.26 3.79
N PRO A 85 13.00 20.83 4.28
CA PRO A 85 14.06 21.38 3.43
C PRO A 85 15.02 20.31 2.88
N GLY A 86 14.49 19.29 2.21
CA GLY A 86 15.24 18.21 1.60
C GLY A 86 14.47 17.61 0.44
N ALA A 87 14.97 16.54 -0.17
CA ALA A 87 14.33 15.88 -1.29
C ALA A 87 13.18 14.96 -0.83
N THR A 88 12.13 14.87 -1.62
CA THR A 88 11.08 13.85 -1.47
C THR A 88 11.68 12.45 -1.56
N GLY A 89 11.02 11.44 -0.99
CA GLY A 89 11.36 10.05 -1.22
C GLY A 89 11.44 9.73 -2.72
N GLN A 90 12.38 8.91 -3.13
CA GLN A 90 12.59 8.54 -4.53
C GLN A 90 12.72 7.04 -4.70
N ALA A 91 12.17 6.51 -5.79
CA ALA A 91 12.47 5.19 -6.30
C ALA A 91 13.20 5.34 -7.63
N LEU A 92 14.47 4.93 -7.69
CA LEU A 92 15.23 4.86 -8.92
C LEU A 92 15.04 3.45 -9.49
N ILE A 93 14.33 3.39 -10.61
CA ILE A 93 13.88 2.13 -11.21
C ILE A 93 14.58 1.96 -12.55
N GLN A 94 15.43 0.95 -12.69
CA GLN A 94 15.88 0.45 -13.98
C GLN A 94 14.84 -0.54 -14.48
N LEU A 95 14.39 -0.38 -15.72
CA LEU A 95 13.42 -1.26 -16.36
C LEU A 95 13.95 -1.66 -17.73
N ASP A 96 14.20 -2.94 -17.96
CA ASP A 96 14.63 -3.45 -19.25
C ASP A 96 13.45 -3.78 -20.18
N HIS A 97 13.77 -4.05 -21.45
CA HIS A 97 12.78 -4.41 -22.47
C HIS A 97 12.08 -5.76 -22.20
N GLY A 98 12.64 -6.60 -21.32
CA GLY A 98 12.04 -7.85 -20.88
C GLY A 98 11.07 -7.69 -19.70
N GLY A 99 10.92 -6.46 -19.18
CA GLY A 99 10.08 -6.17 -18.00
C GLY A 99 10.76 -6.49 -16.66
N GLN A 100 12.07 -6.82 -16.67
CA GLN A 100 12.81 -6.97 -15.42
C GLN A 100 13.14 -5.58 -14.85
N ASN A 101 13.10 -5.47 -13.52
CA ASN A 101 13.43 -4.22 -12.86
C ASN A 101 14.47 -4.40 -11.74
N SER A 102 15.12 -3.29 -11.42
CA SER A 102 15.95 -3.12 -10.24
C SER A 102 15.64 -1.78 -9.62
N ILE A 103 15.35 -1.76 -8.32
CA ILE A 103 14.83 -0.59 -7.63
C ILE A 103 15.77 -0.21 -6.48
N ILE A 104 16.18 1.06 -6.46
CA ILE A 104 16.90 1.67 -5.34
C ILE A 104 15.97 2.69 -4.70
N LEU A 105 15.71 2.55 -3.41
CA LEU A 105 14.91 3.49 -2.66
C LEU A 105 15.80 4.51 -1.91
N TYR A 106 15.49 5.78 -2.09
CA TYR A 106 15.99 6.87 -1.26
C TYR A 106 14.85 7.38 -0.39
N ALA A 107 15.00 7.27 0.93
CA ALA A 107 13.92 7.59 1.86
C ALA A 107 13.48 9.05 1.79
N GLY A 108 14.42 10.00 1.64
CA GLY A 108 14.11 11.43 1.61
C GLY A 108 13.17 11.84 2.74
N GLY A 109 12.13 12.59 2.43
CA GLY A 109 11.11 13.02 3.39
C GLY A 109 10.46 11.90 4.18
N ASN A 110 10.30 10.71 3.59
CA ASN A 110 9.70 9.57 4.29
C ASN A 110 10.52 9.17 5.54
N GLY A 111 11.85 9.31 5.48
CA GLY A 111 12.75 8.99 6.61
C GLY A 111 12.79 10.06 7.70
N GLU A 112 12.25 11.25 7.44
CA GLU A 112 12.37 12.44 8.30
C GLU A 112 11.14 12.70 9.17
N ILE A 113 10.20 11.75 9.22
CA ILE A 113 9.02 11.82 10.12
C ILE A 113 9.51 11.72 11.56
N ARG A 114 9.07 12.65 12.42
CA ARG A 114 9.44 12.72 13.83
C ARG A 114 8.28 12.31 14.73
N GLU A 115 8.61 11.78 15.90
CA GLU A 115 7.60 11.27 16.83
C GLU A 115 6.63 12.35 17.34
N GLU A 116 7.13 13.57 17.53
CA GLU A 116 6.30 14.71 17.97
C GLU A 116 5.23 15.09 16.93
N GLU A 117 5.53 14.89 15.64
CA GLU A 117 4.62 15.18 14.53
C GLU A 117 3.46 14.19 14.50
N ILE A 118 3.69 12.93 14.89
CA ILE A 118 2.69 11.86 14.89
C ILE A 118 1.50 12.24 15.79
N SER A 119 1.74 12.69 17.00
CA SER A 119 0.67 13.09 17.92
C SER A 119 -0.20 14.19 17.32
N ARG A 120 0.41 15.21 16.71
CA ARG A 120 -0.30 16.34 16.08
C ARG A 120 -1.14 15.87 14.88
N VAL A 121 -0.62 14.94 14.07
CA VAL A 121 -1.38 14.37 12.94
C VAL A 121 -2.62 13.65 13.46
N LEU A 122 -2.48 12.84 14.50
CA LEU A 122 -3.55 12.02 15.06
C LEU A 122 -4.62 12.80 15.86
N GLU A 123 -4.35 14.05 16.27
CA GLU A 123 -5.28 14.84 17.12
C GLU A 123 -6.70 14.98 16.56
N THR A 124 -6.85 14.97 15.24
CA THR A 124 -8.13 15.16 14.55
C THR A 124 -8.86 13.87 14.20
N PHE A 125 -8.35 12.73 14.67
CA PHE A 125 -8.92 11.39 14.46
C PHE A 125 -9.34 10.76 15.80
N GLY A 126 -10.30 9.84 15.76
CA GLY A 126 -10.89 9.23 16.94
C GLY A 126 -11.45 7.82 16.72
N PRO A 127 -12.35 7.34 17.62
CA PRO A 127 -12.73 5.92 17.70
C PRO A 127 -13.36 5.32 16.45
N ASP A 128 -14.01 6.13 15.62
CA ASP A 128 -14.64 5.63 14.39
C ASP A 128 -13.73 5.70 13.16
N ASP A 129 -12.50 6.18 13.35
CA ASP A 129 -11.56 6.40 12.25
C ASP A 129 -10.56 5.25 12.13
N VAL A 130 -9.94 5.16 10.96
CA VAL A 130 -8.96 4.13 10.62
C VAL A 130 -7.61 4.78 10.34
N VAL A 131 -6.51 4.17 10.79
CA VAL A 131 -5.18 4.42 10.27
C VAL A 131 -4.74 3.25 9.39
N LEU A 132 -4.34 3.53 8.16
CA LEU A 132 -3.76 2.57 7.21
C LEU A 132 -2.26 2.86 7.09
N LEU A 133 -1.45 1.84 7.36
CA LEU A 133 0.00 1.91 7.46
C LEU A 133 0.67 0.93 6.50
N GLN A 134 1.89 1.27 6.06
CA GLN A 134 2.80 0.40 5.33
C GLN A 134 4.16 0.42 6.05
N ASN A 135 5.15 -0.35 5.56
CA ASN A 135 6.47 -0.43 6.21
C ASN A 135 7.54 0.42 5.50
N GLU A 136 7.17 1.61 5.01
CA GLU A 136 8.08 2.50 4.26
C GLU A 136 8.45 3.80 5.01
N ILE A 137 7.96 3.97 6.24
CA ILE A 137 8.25 5.13 7.09
C ILE A 137 8.78 4.70 8.46
N PRO A 138 9.49 5.56 9.20
CA PRO A 138 9.88 5.29 10.58
C PRO A 138 8.66 5.37 11.52
N HIS A 139 8.84 4.90 12.74
CA HIS A 139 7.88 5.01 13.85
C HIS A 139 6.51 4.34 13.62
N VAL A 140 6.39 3.37 12.70
CA VAL A 140 5.15 2.63 12.45
C VAL A 140 4.55 2.08 13.75
N GLY A 141 5.36 1.47 14.61
CA GLY A 141 4.90 0.96 15.91
C GLY A 141 4.40 2.05 16.87
N THR A 142 5.00 3.24 16.86
CA THR A 142 4.52 4.40 17.62
C THR A 142 3.18 4.89 17.09
N ILE A 143 3.01 4.94 15.75
CA ILE A 143 1.74 5.33 15.13
C ILE A 143 0.64 4.34 15.51
N MET A 144 0.90 3.02 15.43
CA MET A 144 -0.05 1.97 15.85
C MET A 144 -0.52 2.17 17.29
N LYS A 145 0.42 2.35 18.25
CA LYS A 145 0.11 2.53 19.67
C LYS A 145 -0.74 3.79 19.89
N LYS A 146 -0.30 4.93 19.36
CA LYS A 146 -1.01 6.22 19.52
C LYS A 146 -2.38 6.22 18.85
N ALA A 147 -2.56 5.54 17.73
CA ALA A 147 -3.85 5.36 17.08
C ALA A 147 -4.80 4.52 17.96
N ARG A 148 -4.31 3.43 18.53
CA ARG A 148 -5.08 2.61 19.49
C ARG A 148 -5.47 3.35 20.77
N GLU A 149 -4.58 4.15 21.32
CA GLU A 149 -4.88 5.02 22.48
C GLU A 149 -6.04 5.99 22.20
N ARG A 150 -6.24 6.35 20.92
CA ARG A 150 -7.35 7.19 20.44
C ARG A 150 -8.59 6.40 20.02
N GLY A 151 -8.56 5.07 20.15
CA GLY A 151 -9.64 4.17 19.75
C GLY A 151 -9.74 3.91 18.24
N MET A 152 -8.79 4.38 17.43
CA MET A 152 -8.78 4.14 16.00
C MET A 152 -8.54 2.65 15.68
N LYS A 153 -9.07 2.20 14.55
CA LYS A 153 -8.68 0.91 13.97
C LYS A 153 -7.33 1.03 13.24
N VAL A 154 -6.54 -0.03 13.32
CA VAL A 154 -5.21 -0.11 12.68
C VAL A 154 -5.27 -1.13 11.55
N PHE A 155 -5.10 -0.67 10.32
CA PHE A 155 -4.95 -1.51 9.13
C PHE A 155 -3.50 -1.47 8.71
N PHE A 156 -2.92 -2.61 8.36
CA PHE A 156 -1.49 -2.70 8.08
C PHE A 156 -1.18 -3.55 6.85
N ASN A 157 -0.43 -2.95 5.94
CA ASN A 157 0.24 -3.65 4.86
C ASN A 157 1.75 -3.73 5.18
N PRO A 158 2.29 -4.87 5.63
CA PRO A 158 3.68 -5.02 6.06
C PRO A 158 4.68 -5.00 4.90
N SER A 159 4.46 -4.18 3.90
CA SER A 159 5.26 -4.07 2.68
C SER A 159 6.14 -2.80 2.68
N PRO A 160 7.41 -2.92 2.28
CA PRO A 160 8.18 -4.14 2.05
C PRO A 160 8.48 -4.89 3.35
N TYR A 161 8.40 -6.22 3.31
CA TYR A 161 8.71 -7.03 4.49
C TYR A 161 10.21 -6.96 4.84
N ASN A 162 10.52 -6.83 6.13
CA ASN A 162 11.87 -6.93 6.67
C ASN A 162 11.84 -7.31 8.15
N GLU A 163 12.99 -7.61 8.73
CA GLU A 163 13.13 -8.06 10.13
C GLU A 163 12.56 -7.09 11.19
N ARG A 164 12.40 -5.81 10.86
CA ARG A 164 11.85 -4.81 11.78
C ARG A 164 10.37 -5.05 12.08
N ILE A 165 9.63 -5.69 11.14
CA ILE A 165 8.20 -6.00 11.31
C ILE A 165 7.97 -6.87 12.53
N GLY A 166 8.85 -7.85 12.80
CA GLY A 166 8.76 -8.70 13.99
C GLY A 166 8.87 -7.96 15.34
N LYS A 167 9.30 -6.69 15.32
CA LYS A 167 9.42 -5.84 16.51
C LYS A 167 8.23 -4.87 16.68
N LEU A 168 7.32 -4.83 15.70
CA LEU A 168 6.13 -3.99 15.77
C LEU A 168 5.07 -4.62 16.69
N PRO A 169 4.19 -3.80 17.28
CA PRO A 169 3.09 -4.28 18.10
C PRO A 169 1.94 -4.81 17.22
N LEU A 170 2.17 -5.94 16.55
CA LEU A 170 1.28 -6.52 15.54
C LEU A 170 -0.07 -6.95 16.12
N ASP A 171 -0.17 -7.21 17.42
CA ASP A 171 -1.43 -7.50 18.12
C ASP A 171 -2.41 -6.32 18.13
N LEU A 172 -1.93 -5.13 17.78
CA LEU A 172 -2.78 -3.94 17.64
C LEU A 172 -3.44 -3.83 16.25
N VAL A 173 -3.14 -4.70 15.33
CA VAL A 173 -3.65 -4.66 13.95
C VAL A 173 -5.03 -5.30 13.89
N ASP A 174 -6.00 -4.61 13.25
CA ASP A 174 -7.34 -5.15 12.99
C ASP A 174 -7.43 -5.87 11.65
N ILE A 175 -6.72 -5.38 10.61
CA ILE A 175 -6.68 -5.99 9.30
C ILE A 175 -5.25 -5.98 8.75
N PHE A 176 -4.76 -7.14 8.34
CA PHE A 176 -3.54 -7.27 7.55
C PHE A 176 -3.86 -7.38 6.05
N PHE A 177 -3.14 -6.63 5.23
CA PHE A 177 -3.10 -6.78 3.79
C PHE A 177 -1.71 -7.30 3.39
N VAL A 178 -1.62 -8.53 2.91
CA VAL A 178 -0.35 -9.19 2.59
C VAL A 178 -0.41 -9.84 1.21
N ASN A 179 0.72 -9.88 0.50
CA ASN A 179 0.89 -10.75 -0.65
C ASN A 179 1.45 -12.11 -0.21
N GLU A 180 1.67 -13.04 -1.16
CA GLU A 180 2.16 -14.39 -0.88
C GLU A 180 3.49 -14.40 -0.14
N ILE A 181 4.43 -13.53 -0.54
CA ILE A 181 5.78 -13.43 0.03
C ILE A 181 5.69 -12.89 1.45
N GLU A 182 5.00 -11.76 1.63
CA GLU A 182 4.81 -11.12 2.93
C GLU A 182 4.05 -12.02 3.90
N ALA A 183 3.07 -12.78 3.39
CA ALA A 183 2.29 -13.72 4.18
C ALA A 183 3.15 -14.88 4.69
N ALA A 184 3.97 -15.49 3.83
CA ALA A 184 4.88 -16.57 4.20
C ALA A 184 5.91 -16.10 5.26
N GLU A 185 6.52 -14.93 5.04
CA GLU A 185 7.46 -14.31 5.98
C GLU A 185 6.78 -13.98 7.32
N LEU A 186 5.59 -13.38 7.28
CA LEU A 186 4.83 -13.05 8.48
C LEU A 186 4.37 -14.31 9.23
N ALA A 187 4.05 -15.40 8.52
CA ALA A 187 3.71 -16.69 9.10
C ALA A 187 4.92 -17.46 9.65
N ALA A 188 6.14 -17.05 9.30
CA ALA A 188 7.39 -17.77 9.51
C ALA A 188 7.35 -19.20 8.90
N LEU A 189 6.88 -19.27 7.65
CA LEU A 189 6.77 -20.51 6.85
C LEU A 189 7.60 -20.38 5.56
N PRO A 190 8.04 -21.52 4.97
CA PRO A 190 8.66 -21.52 3.66
C PRO A 190 7.77 -20.90 2.59
N GLY A 191 8.37 -20.22 1.60
CA GLY A 191 7.64 -19.53 0.53
C GLY A 191 6.87 -20.45 -0.43
N ASP A 192 7.16 -21.76 -0.45
CA ASP A 192 6.48 -22.80 -1.22
C ASP A 192 5.33 -23.45 -0.45
N THR A 193 5.05 -23.00 0.78
CA THR A 193 3.91 -23.50 1.57
C THR A 193 2.58 -23.14 0.87
N PRO A 194 1.61 -24.07 0.77
CA PRO A 194 0.31 -23.76 0.18
C PRO A 194 -0.40 -22.57 0.85
N LEU A 195 -0.96 -21.65 0.06
CA LEU A 195 -1.58 -20.42 0.55
C LEU A 195 -2.65 -20.63 1.63
N PRO A 196 -3.54 -21.67 1.55
CA PRO A 196 -4.48 -21.94 2.63
C PRO A 196 -3.79 -22.25 3.96
N ALA A 197 -2.66 -22.95 3.96
CA ALA A 197 -1.91 -23.26 5.17
C ALA A 197 -1.21 -22.01 5.75
N ILE A 198 -0.69 -21.14 4.89
CA ILE A 198 -0.14 -19.85 5.30
C ILE A 198 -1.25 -18.99 5.95
N LEU A 199 -2.42 -18.92 5.32
CA LEU A 199 -3.57 -18.18 5.84
C LEU A 199 -4.03 -18.71 7.21
N ASP A 200 -4.14 -20.03 7.36
CA ASP A 200 -4.52 -20.66 8.62
C ASP A 200 -3.52 -20.31 9.72
N ARG A 201 -2.22 -20.38 9.42
CA ARG A 201 -1.16 -20.00 10.36
C ARG A 201 -1.23 -18.55 10.78
N LEU A 202 -1.55 -17.62 9.86
CA LEU A 202 -1.71 -16.21 10.17
C LEU A 202 -2.94 -15.95 11.05
N VAL A 203 -4.06 -16.61 10.77
CA VAL A 203 -5.28 -16.51 11.61
C VAL A 203 -5.04 -17.06 13.02
N GLU A 204 -4.29 -18.15 13.16
CA GLU A 204 -3.89 -18.67 14.48
C GLU A 204 -2.99 -17.67 15.21
N ARG A 205 -2.04 -17.07 14.51
CA ARG A 205 -1.09 -16.11 15.09
C ARG A 205 -1.75 -14.79 15.50
N PHE A 206 -2.73 -14.33 14.73
CA PHE A 206 -3.42 -13.05 14.93
C PHE A 206 -4.94 -13.25 15.04
N PRO A 207 -5.43 -13.89 16.10
CA PRO A 207 -6.83 -14.32 16.18
C PRO A 207 -7.84 -13.16 16.27
N ALA A 208 -7.38 -11.95 16.59
CA ALA A 208 -8.20 -10.73 16.63
C ALA A 208 -8.20 -9.95 15.31
N ALA A 209 -7.35 -10.31 14.35
CA ALA A 209 -7.20 -9.59 13.09
C ALA A 209 -7.82 -10.33 11.91
N GLU A 210 -8.41 -9.59 10.97
CA GLU A 210 -8.75 -10.09 9.64
C GLU A 210 -7.46 -10.20 8.80
N ILE A 211 -7.30 -11.29 8.06
CA ILE A 211 -6.17 -11.51 7.15
C ILE A 211 -6.67 -11.48 5.72
N ILE A 212 -6.13 -10.57 4.92
CA ILE A 212 -6.38 -10.46 3.49
C ILE A 212 -5.07 -10.81 2.78
N LEU A 213 -5.07 -11.92 2.04
CA LEU A 213 -3.90 -12.39 1.30
C LEU A 213 -4.19 -12.28 -0.20
N THR A 214 -3.45 -11.43 -0.90
CA THR A 214 -3.50 -11.32 -2.37
C THR A 214 -2.49 -12.27 -2.99
N ALA A 215 -2.88 -12.97 -4.06
CA ALA A 215 -2.10 -14.04 -4.67
C ALA A 215 -2.04 -13.91 -6.21
N GLY A 216 -1.80 -12.70 -6.68
CA GLY A 216 -1.66 -12.42 -8.10
C GLY A 216 -2.77 -13.05 -8.94
N ARG A 217 -2.42 -14.02 -9.80
CA ARG A 217 -3.40 -14.71 -10.65
C ARG A 217 -4.32 -15.69 -9.91
N ASP A 218 -3.96 -16.10 -8.70
CA ASP A 218 -4.78 -16.98 -7.86
C ASP A 218 -5.85 -16.21 -7.06
N GLY A 219 -5.93 -14.89 -7.27
CA GLY A 219 -6.94 -14.03 -6.70
C GLY A 219 -6.62 -13.56 -5.29
N ALA A 220 -7.59 -13.62 -4.39
CA ALA A 220 -7.42 -13.17 -3.01
C ALA A 220 -8.13 -14.09 -2.02
N TYR A 221 -7.54 -14.22 -0.84
CA TYR A 221 -8.03 -15.06 0.25
C TYR A 221 -8.32 -14.19 1.48
N TYR A 222 -9.33 -14.59 2.24
CA TYR A 222 -9.71 -14.00 3.50
C TYR A 222 -9.71 -15.02 4.62
N GLY A 223 -9.20 -14.65 5.78
CA GLY A 223 -9.25 -15.47 6.98
C GLY A 223 -9.58 -14.63 8.23
N TYR A 224 -10.55 -15.09 9.03
CA TYR A 224 -10.85 -14.60 10.36
C TYR A 224 -11.59 -15.67 11.17
N GLY A 225 -11.11 -16.00 12.35
CA GLY A 225 -11.67 -17.10 13.13
C GLY A 225 -11.79 -18.38 12.30
N LYS A 226 -13.01 -18.90 12.12
CA LYS A 226 -13.28 -20.07 11.27
C LYS A 226 -13.67 -19.72 9.83
N LEU A 227 -13.92 -18.43 9.54
CA LEU A 227 -14.33 -18.00 8.21
C LEU A 227 -13.15 -17.99 7.26
N ARG A 228 -13.33 -18.60 6.09
CA ARG A 228 -12.42 -18.56 4.96
C ARG A 228 -13.22 -18.25 3.72
N GLU A 229 -12.75 -17.27 2.95
CA GLU A 229 -13.33 -16.87 1.68
C GLU A 229 -12.23 -16.78 0.62
N LYS A 230 -12.59 -16.99 -0.62
CA LYS A 230 -11.70 -16.79 -1.77
C LYS A 230 -12.45 -16.01 -2.84
N ALA A 231 -11.75 -15.11 -3.50
CA ALA A 231 -12.20 -14.48 -4.74
C ALA A 231 -11.20 -14.77 -5.85
N GLU A 232 -11.71 -15.00 -7.05
CA GLU A 232 -10.91 -15.18 -8.25
C GLU A 232 -10.71 -13.85 -8.98
N ILE A 233 -9.69 -13.79 -9.84
CA ILE A 233 -9.48 -12.64 -10.69
C ILE A 233 -10.47 -12.62 -11.86
N ILE A 234 -10.65 -11.42 -12.45
CA ILE A 234 -11.24 -11.27 -13.77
C ILE A 234 -10.09 -11.23 -14.78
N GLU A 235 -10.15 -12.05 -15.79
CA GLU A 235 -9.11 -12.06 -16.84
C GLU A 235 -9.17 -10.79 -17.68
N LEU A 236 -8.17 -9.96 -17.56
CA LEU A 236 -7.91 -8.78 -18.39
C LEU A 236 -6.45 -8.82 -18.89
N PRO A 237 -6.13 -8.19 -20.02
CA PRO A 237 -4.74 -8.06 -20.46
C PRO A 237 -3.88 -7.37 -19.40
N VAL A 238 -2.75 -7.95 -19.04
CA VAL A 238 -1.80 -7.36 -18.09
C VAL A 238 -0.85 -6.42 -18.85
N VAL A 239 -0.87 -5.15 -18.49
CA VAL A 239 -0.01 -4.09 -19.04
C VAL A 239 1.06 -3.69 -18.02
N ASP A 240 0.65 -3.44 -16.75
CA ASP A 240 1.54 -3.00 -15.68
C ASP A 240 0.96 -3.44 -14.33
N THR A 241 1.73 -4.16 -13.54
CA THR A 241 1.28 -4.66 -12.23
C THR A 241 1.52 -3.69 -11.07
N THR A 242 2.12 -2.54 -11.33
CA THR A 242 2.45 -1.53 -10.33
C THR A 242 1.17 -1.00 -9.64
N GLY A 243 1.14 -1.03 -8.32
CA GLY A 243 0.00 -0.55 -7.53
C GLY A 243 -1.23 -1.45 -7.52
N ALA A 244 -1.18 -2.68 -8.06
CA ALA A 244 -2.29 -3.63 -8.03
C ALA A 244 -2.75 -3.95 -6.60
N GLY A 245 -1.80 -4.28 -5.71
CA GLY A 245 -2.08 -4.53 -4.28
C GLY A 245 -2.60 -3.30 -3.54
N ASP A 246 -2.09 -2.10 -3.88
CA ASP A 246 -2.56 -0.84 -3.31
C ASP A 246 -4.00 -0.54 -3.76
N THR A 247 -4.31 -0.79 -5.04
CA THR A 247 -5.67 -0.70 -5.59
C THR A 247 -6.61 -1.66 -4.89
N PHE A 248 -6.22 -2.93 -4.78
CA PHE A 248 -7.00 -3.94 -4.07
C PHE A 248 -7.31 -3.51 -2.64
N THR A 249 -6.29 -3.06 -1.88
CA THR A 249 -6.42 -2.59 -0.50
C THR A 249 -7.44 -1.46 -0.38
N GLY A 250 -7.32 -0.43 -1.23
CA GLY A 250 -8.24 0.71 -1.21
C GLY A 250 -9.69 0.32 -1.51
N TYR A 251 -9.91 -0.51 -2.53
CA TYR A 251 -11.25 -0.95 -2.93
C TYR A 251 -11.87 -1.97 -1.96
N TYR A 252 -11.07 -2.84 -1.34
CA TYR A 252 -11.56 -3.72 -0.28
C TYR A 252 -12.08 -2.92 0.91
N ILE A 253 -11.29 -1.95 1.40
CA ILE A 253 -11.71 -1.09 2.51
C ILE A 253 -12.99 -0.32 2.13
N ALA A 254 -13.04 0.27 0.94
CA ALA A 254 -14.20 1.02 0.46
C ALA A 254 -15.47 0.15 0.36
N ALA A 255 -15.34 -1.10 -0.08
CA ALA A 255 -16.45 -2.05 -0.15
C ALA A 255 -16.95 -2.43 1.25
N ARG A 256 -16.05 -2.68 2.20
CA ARG A 256 -16.39 -3.01 3.59
C ARG A 256 -17.08 -1.85 4.31
N GLU A 257 -16.67 -0.61 4.02
CA GLU A 257 -17.33 0.58 4.55
C GLU A 257 -18.75 0.75 4.01
N ARG A 258 -18.99 0.36 2.76
CA ARG A 258 -20.35 0.29 2.18
C ARG A 258 -21.17 -0.90 2.71
N LYS A 259 -20.66 -1.61 3.73
CA LYS A 259 -21.32 -2.75 4.38
C LYS A 259 -21.54 -3.96 3.45
N LEU A 260 -20.74 -4.08 2.39
CA LEU A 260 -20.77 -5.29 1.57
C LEU A 260 -20.22 -6.48 2.36
N SER A 261 -20.68 -7.69 2.03
CA SER A 261 -20.13 -8.93 2.60
C SER A 261 -18.64 -9.08 2.27
N VAL A 262 -17.93 -9.91 3.02
CA VAL A 262 -16.51 -10.20 2.75
C VAL A 262 -16.31 -10.70 1.32
N SER A 263 -17.11 -11.66 0.89
CA SER A 263 -17.04 -12.23 -0.45
C SER A 263 -17.27 -11.15 -1.54
N ALA A 264 -18.28 -10.30 -1.39
CA ALA A 264 -18.53 -9.21 -2.32
C ALA A 264 -17.40 -8.19 -2.34
N ALA A 265 -16.81 -7.87 -1.17
CA ALA A 265 -15.70 -6.94 -1.05
C ALA A 265 -14.42 -7.47 -1.72
N LEU A 266 -14.12 -8.78 -1.53
CA LEU A 266 -12.98 -9.42 -2.20
C LEU A 266 -13.14 -9.39 -3.72
N ASN A 267 -14.30 -9.80 -4.25
CA ASN A 267 -14.57 -9.81 -5.69
C ASN A 267 -14.45 -8.41 -6.30
N LEU A 268 -14.98 -7.40 -5.61
CA LEU A 268 -14.90 -6.01 -6.05
C LEU A 268 -13.47 -5.48 -6.04
N ALA A 269 -12.70 -5.81 -5.01
CA ALA A 269 -11.29 -5.42 -4.92
C ALA A 269 -10.44 -6.12 -6.00
N CYS A 270 -10.67 -7.41 -6.27
CA CYS A 270 -10.06 -8.13 -7.39
C CYS A 270 -10.40 -7.46 -8.73
N LYS A 271 -11.68 -7.11 -8.97
CA LYS A 271 -12.09 -6.38 -10.19
C LYS A 271 -11.33 -5.07 -10.34
N ALA A 272 -11.24 -4.27 -9.28
CA ALA A 272 -10.53 -3.00 -9.32
C ALA A 272 -9.03 -3.17 -9.61
N ALA A 273 -8.39 -4.16 -8.97
CA ALA A 273 -6.98 -4.49 -9.21
C ALA A 273 -6.76 -4.96 -10.66
N CYS A 274 -7.65 -5.80 -11.20
CA CYS A 274 -7.58 -6.25 -12.61
C CYS A 274 -7.71 -5.09 -13.60
N ILE A 275 -8.60 -4.13 -13.34
CA ILE A 275 -8.71 -2.91 -14.16
C ILE A 275 -7.41 -2.11 -14.07
N ALA A 276 -6.83 -1.94 -12.87
CA ALA A 276 -5.59 -1.21 -12.71
C ALA A 276 -4.44 -1.86 -13.51
N VAL A 277 -4.24 -3.18 -13.40
CA VAL A 277 -3.15 -3.87 -14.12
C VAL A 277 -3.34 -3.90 -15.64
N SER A 278 -4.53 -3.63 -16.15
CA SER A 278 -4.78 -3.49 -17.59
C SER A 278 -4.38 -2.13 -18.18
N ARG A 279 -3.84 -1.24 -17.33
CA ARG A 279 -3.44 0.13 -17.69
C ARG A 279 -2.01 0.39 -17.22
N LYS A 280 -1.29 1.31 -17.88
CA LYS A 280 0.07 1.72 -17.47
C LYS A 280 0.05 2.64 -16.25
N GLY A 281 1.01 2.44 -15.35
CA GLY A 281 1.30 3.30 -14.20
C GLY A 281 0.60 2.82 -12.91
N ALA A 282 0.94 3.45 -11.78
CA ALA A 282 0.40 3.15 -10.46
C ALA A 282 -0.93 3.90 -10.22
N MET A 283 -0.87 5.10 -9.63
CA MET A 283 -2.08 5.87 -9.27
C MET A 283 -2.97 6.20 -10.47
N GLN A 284 -2.38 6.44 -11.64
CA GLN A 284 -3.11 6.81 -12.87
C GLN A 284 -3.94 5.63 -13.41
N SER A 285 -3.43 4.40 -13.28
CA SER A 285 -4.09 3.19 -13.76
C SER A 285 -5.32 2.80 -12.94
N MET A 286 -5.37 3.21 -11.67
CA MET A 286 -6.44 2.87 -10.74
C MET A 286 -7.80 3.36 -11.26
N PRO A 287 -8.84 2.52 -11.28
CA PRO A 287 -10.18 2.93 -11.70
C PRO A 287 -10.79 3.97 -10.76
N PHE A 288 -11.76 4.72 -11.22
CA PHE A 288 -12.68 5.46 -10.37
C PHE A 288 -13.86 4.59 -9.92
N LYS A 289 -14.56 5.00 -8.86
CA LYS A 289 -15.66 4.21 -8.26
C LYS A 289 -16.74 3.83 -9.26
N GLU A 290 -17.03 4.67 -10.24
CA GLU A 290 -18.04 4.46 -11.28
C GLU A 290 -17.69 3.29 -12.23
N GLU A 291 -16.43 2.91 -12.30
CA GLU A 291 -15.95 1.77 -13.11
C GLU A 291 -16.05 0.44 -12.36
N VAL A 292 -16.18 0.50 -11.03
CA VAL A 292 -16.06 -0.68 -10.17
C VAL A 292 -17.39 -1.02 -9.48
N PHE A 293 -18.05 -0.03 -8.86
CA PHE A 293 -19.32 -0.14 -8.15
C PHE A 293 -20.49 0.05 -9.08
#